data_8f5d695f326d25323b1e21476cfcb5c0
#
_entry.id   8f5d695f326d25323b1e21476cfcb5c0
#
_cell.length_a   1.000
_cell.length_b   1.000
_cell.length_c   1.000
_cell.angle_alpha   90.00
_cell.angle_beta   90.00
_cell.angle_gamma   90.00
#
_symmetry.space_group_name_H-M   'P 1'
#
loop_
_entity.id
_entity.type
_entity.pdbx_description
1 polymer ?
#
loop_
_entity_poly.entity_id
_entity_poly.type
_entity_poly.pdbx_seq_one_letter_code
_entity_poly.pdbx_strand_id
1 'polypeptide(L)'
;MLSISSIKGDAGYYSHEDNYYASGSLDSRWMGEGAEKLGLKGEVASVDMDAVRQGRLPDGSDLSRMVDGVNKHRSGYDLTFSAPKSVSVMALVGEDRRFIEAHNRAVAVVMKEVEQLVSARITQEGKTETVLTGSMVAALYNHDTSRDLDPQVHTHALVFNATFADEKWRSLASDTRMKTGFSENLYATKIALGNLYRSALREDIESMGFETVAAGKHGLWELKDVPVDIFSSRSQAIREAAGPDASAKSRDVAALDTRQAKAWADPDLLKADWRRRLTDEKFDIGHYISQAQARVEITGSVVAGQGGMRAPGQPGIGSSGEAADELVQ
;
A
#
# COMPACT_ATOMS: atom_id res chain seq x y z
N MET A 1 -6.90 3.36 3.28
CA MET A 1 -6.43 3.97 4.57
C MET A 1 -5.04 3.43 4.88
N LEU A 2 -4.16 4.23 5.49
CA LEU A 2 -2.85 3.75 5.96
C LEU A 2 -2.82 3.72 7.49
N SER A 3 -2.46 2.59 8.06
CA SER A 3 -2.11 2.46 9.47
C SER A 3 -0.67 1.98 9.62
N ILE A 4 -0.01 2.36 10.73
CA ILE A 4 1.36 1.98 11.03
C ILE A 4 1.40 1.44 12.44
N SER A 5 2.02 0.28 12.60
CA SER A 5 2.28 -0.34 13.91
C SER A 5 3.67 -0.99 13.91
N SER A 6 4.20 -1.28 15.10
CA SER A 6 5.40 -2.09 15.21
C SER A 6 5.09 -3.56 14.90
N ILE A 7 5.98 -4.22 14.19
CA ILE A 7 5.91 -5.69 14.03
C ILE A 7 6.11 -6.31 15.41
N LYS A 8 5.17 -7.16 15.84
CA LYS A 8 5.25 -7.82 17.15
C LYS A 8 6.31 -8.90 17.13
N GLY A 9 7.17 -8.91 18.15
CA GLY A 9 8.33 -9.80 18.23
C GLY A 9 8.07 -11.19 18.82
N ASP A 10 6.83 -11.56 19.12
CA ASP A 10 6.53 -12.83 19.75
C ASP A 10 6.72 -14.01 18.78
N ALA A 11 7.59 -14.96 19.16
CA ALA A 11 7.95 -16.10 18.32
C ALA A 11 6.76 -17.02 18.01
N GLY A 12 5.74 -17.07 18.90
CA GLY A 12 4.53 -17.86 18.69
C GLY A 12 3.55 -17.26 17.66
N TYR A 13 3.67 -15.97 17.37
CA TYR A 13 2.77 -15.28 16.42
C TYR A 13 3.13 -15.55 14.94
N TYR A 14 4.33 -16.03 14.69
CA TYR A 14 4.90 -16.25 13.35
C TYR A 14 5.34 -17.70 13.10
N SER A 15 4.93 -18.66 13.96
CA SER A 15 5.21 -20.07 13.73
C SER A 15 4.55 -20.58 12.45
N HIS A 16 5.10 -21.62 11.83
CA HIS A 16 4.73 -22.10 10.49
C HIS A 16 3.23 -22.37 10.27
N GLU A 17 2.47 -22.68 11.32
CA GLU A 17 1.03 -22.96 11.22
C GLU A 17 0.16 -21.73 11.48
N ASP A 18 0.70 -20.68 12.15
CA ASP A 18 -0.02 -19.48 12.58
C ASP A 18 0.61 -18.17 12.07
N ASN A 19 1.39 -18.20 10.99
CA ASN A 19 1.94 -16.97 10.41
C ASN A 19 0.79 -16.06 9.96
N TYR A 20 0.47 -15.09 10.81
CA TYR A 20 -0.63 -14.14 10.58
C TYR A 20 -0.57 -13.47 9.20
N TYR A 21 0.64 -13.19 8.71
CA TYR A 21 0.80 -12.51 7.43
C TYR A 21 0.69 -13.47 6.24
N ALA A 22 1.22 -14.68 6.34
CA ALA A 22 1.13 -15.68 5.28
C ALA A 22 -0.22 -16.40 5.27
N SER A 23 -0.84 -16.60 6.44
CA SER A 23 -2.14 -17.26 6.54
C SER A 23 -3.25 -16.39 5.93
N GLY A 24 -3.85 -16.83 4.84
CA GLY A 24 -4.89 -16.12 4.08
C GLY A 24 -4.34 -14.99 3.22
N SER A 25 -3.03 -14.95 2.93
CA SER A 25 -2.47 -14.07 1.92
C SER A 25 -2.85 -14.54 0.52
N LEU A 26 -3.28 -13.59 -0.34
CA LEU A 26 -3.53 -13.85 -1.76
C LEU A 26 -2.24 -13.98 -2.56
N ASP A 27 -1.26 -13.13 -2.22
CA ASP A 27 0.08 -13.13 -2.75
C ASP A 27 1.05 -12.47 -1.75
N SER A 28 2.33 -12.70 -1.95
CA SER A 28 3.38 -12.02 -1.20
C SER A 28 4.55 -11.69 -2.11
N ARG A 29 5.31 -10.62 -1.75
CA ARG A 29 6.49 -10.22 -2.50
C ARG A 29 7.48 -9.43 -1.67
N TRP A 30 8.76 -9.64 -1.95
CA TRP A 30 9.83 -8.78 -1.44
C TRP A 30 9.89 -7.46 -2.19
N MET A 31 10.31 -6.40 -1.51
CA MET A 31 10.45 -5.06 -2.09
C MET A 31 11.56 -4.25 -1.40
N GLY A 32 12.24 -3.41 -2.19
CA GLY A 32 13.25 -2.45 -1.75
C GLY A 32 14.67 -2.81 -2.16
N GLU A 33 15.50 -1.81 -2.34
CA GLU A 33 16.92 -1.93 -2.71
C GLU A 33 17.70 -2.82 -1.74
N GLY A 34 17.38 -2.74 -0.44
CA GLY A 34 17.96 -3.61 0.57
C GLY A 34 17.56 -5.07 0.40
N ALA A 35 16.31 -5.34 0.05
CA ALA A 35 15.87 -6.70 -0.24
C ALA A 35 16.57 -7.26 -1.48
N GLU A 36 16.69 -6.47 -2.55
CA GLU A 36 17.40 -6.87 -3.77
C GLU A 36 18.87 -7.16 -3.50
N LYS A 37 19.52 -6.34 -2.67
CA LYS A 37 20.92 -6.54 -2.24
C LYS A 37 21.13 -7.84 -1.48
N LEU A 38 20.14 -8.30 -0.73
CA LEU A 38 20.14 -9.58 -0.03
C LEU A 38 19.76 -10.77 -0.92
N GLY A 39 19.43 -10.52 -2.21
CA GLY A 39 18.92 -11.56 -3.11
C GLY A 39 17.47 -11.97 -2.84
N LEU A 40 16.75 -11.22 -1.98
CA LEU A 40 15.35 -11.48 -1.65
C LEU A 40 14.47 -10.92 -2.78
N LYS A 41 13.84 -11.81 -3.55
CA LYS A 41 13.03 -11.49 -4.73
C LYS A 41 11.82 -12.42 -4.85
N GLY A 42 10.76 -11.93 -5.49
CA GLY A 42 9.55 -12.71 -5.71
C GLY A 42 8.79 -13.01 -4.43
N GLU A 43 8.21 -14.19 -4.34
CA GLU A 43 7.40 -14.63 -3.20
C GLU A 43 8.20 -14.69 -1.91
N VAL A 44 7.52 -14.37 -0.79
CA VAL A 44 8.15 -14.33 0.53
C VAL A 44 8.08 -15.70 1.18
N ALA A 45 9.22 -16.38 1.25
CA ALA A 45 9.32 -17.62 2.03
C ALA A 45 9.26 -17.32 3.53
N SER A 46 8.48 -18.09 4.28
CA SER A 46 8.30 -17.89 5.73
C SER A 46 9.62 -17.97 6.50
N VAL A 47 10.52 -18.85 6.09
CA VAL A 47 11.83 -19.03 6.72
C VAL A 47 12.71 -17.77 6.57
N ASP A 48 12.70 -17.15 5.40
CA ASP A 48 13.47 -15.93 5.14
C ASP A 48 12.86 -14.76 5.91
N MET A 49 11.55 -14.62 5.90
CA MET A 49 10.84 -13.59 6.64
C MET A 49 11.13 -13.69 8.15
N ASP A 50 11.09 -14.88 8.73
CA ASP A 50 11.36 -15.09 10.14
C ASP A 50 12.82 -14.80 10.51
N ALA A 51 13.77 -15.14 9.65
CA ALA A 51 15.18 -14.83 9.85
C ALA A 51 15.41 -13.31 9.80
N VAL A 52 14.94 -12.64 8.75
CA VAL A 52 15.09 -11.19 8.57
C VAL A 52 14.42 -10.40 9.70
N ARG A 53 13.24 -10.80 10.12
CA ARG A 53 12.53 -10.22 11.26
C ARG A 53 13.32 -10.29 12.57
N GLN A 54 14.11 -11.34 12.75
CA GLN A 54 14.97 -11.52 13.91
C GLN A 54 16.34 -10.84 13.78
N GLY A 55 16.61 -10.16 12.65
CA GLY A 55 17.88 -9.49 12.36
C GLY A 55 18.94 -10.41 11.76
N ARG A 56 18.60 -11.65 11.38
CA ARG A 56 19.50 -12.59 10.71
C ARG A 56 19.30 -12.49 9.20
N LEU A 57 20.30 -11.96 8.51
CA LEU A 57 20.20 -11.64 7.10
C LEU A 57 20.77 -12.78 6.22
N PRO A 58 20.28 -12.95 4.98
CA PRO A 58 20.70 -14.02 4.07
C PRO A 58 22.19 -14.02 3.73
N ASP A 59 22.84 -12.87 3.78
CA ASP A 59 24.29 -12.73 3.52
C ASP A 59 25.18 -13.11 4.71
N GLY A 60 24.58 -13.59 5.80
CA GLY A 60 25.25 -13.96 7.02
C GLY A 60 25.44 -12.82 8.04
N SER A 61 25.03 -11.61 7.69
CA SER A 61 25.02 -10.48 8.63
C SER A 61 24.01 -10.71 9.74
N ASP A 62 24.37 -10.36 10.97
CA ASP A 62 23.54 -10.55 12.16
C ASP A 62 23.36 -9.24 12.92
N LEU A 63 22.14 -8.74 12.92
CA LEU A 63 21.69 -7.56 13.67
C LEU A 63 20.94 -7.97 14.95
N SER A 64 20.89 -9.25 15.29
CA SER A 64 20.22 -9.72 16.49
C SER A 64 20.92 -9.16 17.75
N ARG A 65 20.13 -8.97 18.79
CA ARG A 65 20.62 -8.45 20.07
C ARG A 65 20.14 -9.38 21.19
N MET A 66 20.98 -10.29 21.58
CA MET A 66 20.67 -11.21 22.69
C MET A 66 20.88 -10.52 24.04
N VAL A 67 19.85 -10.55 24.90
CA VAL A 67 19.89 -10.08 26.29
C VAL A 67 19.14 -11.11 27.12
N ASP A 68 19.84 -11.72 28.10
CA ASP A 68 19.27 -12.76 28.97
C ASP A 68 18.62 -13.93 28.21
N GLY A 69 19.25 -14.36 27.12
CA GLY A 69 18.74 -15.44 26.26
C GLY A 69 17.59 -15.07 25.34
N VAL A 70 17.15 -13.81 25.34
CA VAL A 70 16.06 -13.30 24.51
C VAL A 70 16.60 -12.33 23.45
N ASN A 71 16.18 -12.52 22.20
CA ASN A 71 16.51 -11.57 21.13
C ASN A 71 15.69 -10.29 21.29
N LYS A 72 16.36 -9.17 21.57
CA LYS A 72 15.80 -7.81 21.72
C LYS A 72 15.86 -6.99 20.45
N HIS A 73 16.19 -7.59 19.32
CA HIS A 73 16.12 -6.92 18.02
C HIS A 73 14.67 -6.47 17.74
N ARG A 74 14.50 -5.21 17.34
CA ARG A 74 13.19 -4.71 16.89
C ARG A 74 12.92 -5.24 15.48
N SER A 75 11.80 -5.89 15.27
CA SER A 75 11.49 -6.51 13.97
C SER A 75 11.27 -5.49 12.85
N GLY A 76 10.69 -4.33 13.17
CA GLY A 76 10.39 -3.28 12.19
C GLY A 76 8.97 -2.74 12.32
N TYR A 77 8.41 -2.33 11.20
CA TYR A 77 7.10 -1.65 11.12
C TYR A 77 6.17 -2.34 10.13
N ASP A 78 4.91 -2.48 10.50
CA ASP A 78 3.82 -2.94 9.65
C ASP A 78 3.02 -1.73 9.16
N LEU A 79 3.11 -1.44 7.87
CA LEU A 79 2.33 -0.44 7.16
C LEU A 79 1.15 -1.15 6.50
N THR A 80 -0.05 -0.98 7.04
CA THR A 80 -1.24 -1.61 6.48
C THR A 80 -2.00 -0.63 5.58
N PHE A 81 -2.04 -0.94 4.29
CA PHE A 81 -2.78 -0.21 3.26
C PHE A 81 -4.13 -0.89 3.03
N SER A 82 -5.21 -0.22 3.37
CA SER A 82 -6.57 -0.75 3.16
C SER A 82 -7.28 0.04 2.06
N ALA A 83 -7.74 -0.66 1.03
CA ALA A 83 -8.53 -0.09 -0.04
C ALA A 83 -9.90 0.41 0.47
N PRO A 84 -10.55 1.36 -0.23
CA PRO A 84 -11.96 1.67 -0.03
C PRO A 84 -12.82 0.40 -0.08
N LYS A 85 -13.92 0.40 0.64
CA LYS A 85 -14.79 -0.78 0.71
C LYS A 85 -15.38 -1.14 -0.66
N SER A 86 -15.81 -0.15 -1.43
CA SER A 86 -16.33 -0.33 -2.78
C SER A 86 -15.30 -0.95 -3.73
N VAL A 87 -14.04 -0.54 -3.62
CA VAL A 87 -12.92 -1.15 -4.37
C VAL A 87 -12.76 -2.61 -4.01
N SER A 88 -12.86 -2.96 -2.73
CA SER A 88 -12.78 -4.35 -2.26
C SER A 88 -13.95 -5.18 -2.76
N VAL A 89 -15.16 -4.61 -2.82
CA VAL A 89 -16.35 -5.26 -3.38
C VAL A 89 -16.14 -5.57 -4.86
N MET A 90 -15.69 -4.60 -5.66
CA MET A 90 -15.44 -4.82 -7.09
C MET A 90 -14.33 -5.85 -7.33
N ALA A 91 -13.25 -5.79 -6.56
CA ALA A 91 -12.14 -6.72 -6.67
C ALA A 91 -12.50 -8.16 -6.34
N LEU A 92 -13.25 -8.37 -5.24
CA LEU A 92 -13.42 -9.69 -4.62
C LEU A 92 -14.79 -10.31 -4.94
N VAL A 93 -15.85 -9.52 -4.97
CA VAL A 93 -17.21 -10.00 -5.29
C VAL A 93 -17.45 -9.89 -6.79
N GLY A 94 -16.98 -8.81 -7.42
CA GLY A 94 -16.98 -8.63 -8.86
C GLY A 94 -15.92 -9.43 -9.61
N GLU A 95 -14.96 -10.00 -8.89
CA GLU A 95 -13.82 -10.76 -9.43
C GLU A 95 -13.01 -9.98 -10.49
N ASP A 96 -13.02 -8.64 -10.39
CA ASP A 96 -12.29 -7.78 -11.30
C ASP A 96 -10.87 -7.52 -10.78
N ARG A 97 -9.91 -8.26 -11.30
CA ARG A 97 -8.50 -8.19 -10.89
C ARG A 97 -7.85 -6.84 -11.11
N ARG A 98 -8.37 -6.00 -12.01
CA ARG A 98 -7.83 -4.66 -12.27
C ARG A 98 -7.82 -3.81 -11.01
N PHE A 99 -8.78 -4.00 -10.11
CA PHE A 99 -8.82 -3.29 -8.82
C PHE A 99 -7.71 -3.72 -7.85
N ILE A 100 -7.36 -5.03 -7.84
CA ILE A 100 -6.21 -5.53 -7.05
C ILE A 100 -4.91 -4.99 -7.62
N GLU A 101 -4.77 -4.97 -8.95
CA GLU A 101 -3.58 -4.45 -9.63
C GLU A 101 -3.41 -2.94 -9.38
N ALA A 102 -4.50 -2.16 -9.43
CA ALA A 102 -4.49 -0.74 -9.09
C ALA A 102 -4.08 -0.50 -7.62
N HIS A 103 -4.61 -1.31 -6.70
CA HIS A 103 -4.21 -1.30 -5.30
C HIS A 103 -2.70 -1.58 -5.16
N ASN A 104 -2.18 -2.60 -5.82
CA ASN A 104 -0.77 -2.97 -5.77
C ASN A 104 0.14 -1.85 -6.31
N ARG A 105 -0.26 -1.19 -7.42
CA ARG A 105 0.48 -0.03 -7.95
C ARG A 105 0.49 1.14 -6.98
N ALA A 106 -0.66 1.47 -6.39
CA ALA A 106 -0.76 2.54 -5.40
C ALA A 106 0.10 2.26 -4.15
N VAL A 107 0.12 1.02 -3.67
CA VAL A 107 1.03 0.60 -2.57
C VAL A 107 2.49 0.77 -2.99
N ALA A 108 2.85 0.34 -4.19
CA ALA A 108 4.23 0.44 -4.68
C ALA A 108 4.70 1.89 -4.80
N VAL A 109 3.84 2.81 -5.23
CA VAL A 109 4.14 4.26 -5.27
C VAL A 109 4.51 4.76 -3.88
N VAL A 110 3.69 4.45 -2.87
CA VAL A 110 3.95 4.90 -1.50
C VAL A 110 5.18 4.24 -0.88
N MET A 111 5.39 2.95 -1.15
CA MET A 111 6.56 2.25 -0.60
C MET A 111 7.89 2.78 -1.16
N LYS A 112 7.91 3.32 -2.37
CA LYS A 112 9.07 4.06 -2.90
C LYS A 112 9.37 5.33 -2.09
N GLU A 113 8.34 6.07 -1.70
CA GLU A 113 8.49 7.24 -0.84
C GLU A 113 8.94 6.84 0.57
N VAL A 114 8.42 5.74 1.12
CA VAL A 114 8.88 5.20 2.41
C VAL A 114 10.36 4.83 2.34
N GLU A 115 10.83 4.26 1.23
CA GLU A 115 12.24 3.91 1.03
C GLU A 115 13.16 5.14 1.08
N GLN A 116 12.71 6.29 0.57
CA GLN A 116 13.47 7.54 0.65
C GLN A 116 13.62 8.06 2.09
N LEU A 117 12.77 7.65 3.01
CA LEU A 117 12.86 7.99 4.43
C LEU A 117 13.80 7.08 5.20
N VAL A 118 14.18 5.93 4.62
CA VAL A 118 15.02 4.94 5.30
C VAL A 118 16.38 5.54 5.66
N SER A 119 16.75 5.42 6.93
CA SER A 119 17.97 6.01 7.46
C SER A 119 18.64 5.12 8.49
N ALA A 120 19.94 5.30 8.64
CA ALA A 120 20.78 4.66 9.67
C ALA A 120 21.55 5.71 10.48
N ARG A 121 21.97 5.31 11.67
CA ARG A 121 22.91 6.10 12.48
C ARG A 121 24.33 5.62 12.20
N ILE A 122 25.18 6.55 11.78
CA ILE A 122 26.60 6.30 11.50
C ILE A 122 27.44 7.13 12.46
N THR A 123 28.38 6.48 13.13
CA THR A 123 29.34 7.15 14.02
C THR A 123 30.70 7.13 13.36
N GLN A 124 31.23 8.32 13.08
CA GLN A 124 32.58 8.53 12.54
C GLN A 124 33.27 9.56 13.42
N GLU A 125 34.51 9.29 13.79
CA GLU A 125 35.34 10.21 14.61
C GLU A 125 34.66 10.72 15.91
N GLY A 126 33.85 9.85 16.53
CA GLY A 126 33.11 10.18 17.76
C GLY A 126 31.82 11.00 17.55
N LYS A 127 31.48 11.37 16.31
CA LYS A 127 30.23 12.04 15.98
C LYS A 127 29.22 11.02 15.39
N THR A 128 27.99 11.07 15.86
CA THR A 128 26.89 10.21 15.35
C THR A 128 25.94 11.07 14.56
N GLU A 129 25.73 10.69 13.31
CA GLU A 129 24.80 11.35 12.39
C GLU A 129 23.74 10.36 11.88
N THR A 130 22.57 10.87 11.54
CA THR A 130 21.53 10.12 10.85
C THR A 130 21.67 10.37 9.36
N VAL A 131 21.87 9.29 8.59
CA VAL A 131 22.11 9.34 7.15
C VAL A 131 20.98 8.61 6.43
N LEU A 132 20.41 9.22 5.40
CA LEU A 132 19.47 8.56 4.48
C LEU A 132 20.23 7.49 3.69
N THR A 133 19.65 6.31 3.61
CA THR A 133 20.29 5.14 2.99
C THR A 133 19.60 4.69 1.70
N GLY A 134 18.28 4.91 1.57
CA GLY A 134 17.48 4.44 0.45
C GLY A 134 17.55 2.91 0.27
N SER A 135 17.88 2.16 1.31
CA SER A 135 18.09 0.71 1.24
C SER A 135 17.09 0.01 2.15
N MET A 136 15.86 -0.11 1.69
CA MET A 136 14.75 -0.74 2.42
C MET A 136 14.74 -2.25 2.23
N VAL A 137 14.43 -2.99 3.29
CA VAL A 137 14.06 -4.40 3.23
C VAL A 137 12.62 -4.52 3.64
N ALA A 138 11.74 -4.87 2.71
CA ALA A 138 10.31 -5.01 2.99
C ALA A 138 9.71 -6.28 2.38
N ALA A 139 8.72 -6.84 3.07
CA ALA A 139 7.87 -7.92 2.58
C ALA A 139 6.41 -7.46 2.57
N LEU A 140 5.73 -7.64 1.45
CA LEU A 140 4.34 -7.25 1.24
C LEU A 140 3.46 -8.50 1.17
N TYR A 141 2.33 -8.48 1.87
CA TYR A 141 1.32 -9.54 1.90
C TYR A 141 -0.06 -8.97 1.61
N ASN A 142 -0.70 -9.45 0.56
CA ASN A 142 -2.06 -9.06 0.21
C ASN A 142 -3.09 -9.97 0.90
N HIS A 143 -4.11 -9.37 1.46
CA HIS A 143 -5.23 -10.04 2.12
C HIS A 143 -6.55 -9.56 1.54
N ASP A 144 -7.59 -10.39 1.64
CA ASP A 144 -8.91 -10.19 1.02
C ASP A 144 -10.05 -10.02 2.02
N THR A 145 -9.83 -10.31 3.29
CA THR A 145 -10.92 -10.31 4.28
C THR A 145 -10.61 -9.44 5.49
N SER A 146 -11.64 -8.78 6.01
CA SER A 146 -11.60 -8.19 7.34
C SER A 146 -11.70 -9.29 8.42
N ARG A 147 -11.54 -8.93 9.71
CA ARG A 147 -11.74 -9.86 10.83
C ARG A 147 -13.17 -10.40 10.94
N ASP A 148 -14.13 -9.61 10.47
CA ASP A 148 -15.55 -9.96 10.48
C ASP A 148 -15.96 -10.62 9.14
N LEU A 149 -14.99 -11.10 8.36
CA LEU A 149 -15.14 -11.81 7.10
C LEU A 149 -15.85 -10.99 6.00
N ASP A 150 -15.86 -9.67 6.10
CA ASP A 150 -16.29 -8.81 5.00
C ASP A 150 -15.18 -8.68 3.93
N PRO A 151 -15.51 -8.45 2.65
CA PRO A 151 -14.51 -8.24 1.61
C PRO A 151 -13.68 -7.00 1.92
N GLN A 152 -12.37 -7.15 2.01
CA GLN A 152 -11.45 -6.07 2.35
C GLN A 152 -10.06 -6.32 1.76
N VAL A 153 -9.81 -5.73 0.61
CA VAL A 153 -8.46 -5.72 0.02
C VAL A 153 -7.55 -4.85 0.87
N HIS A 154 -6.50 -5.46 1.38
CA HIS A 154 -5.48 -4.72 2.11
C HIS A 154 -4.11 -5.39 1.99
N THR A 155 -3.05 -4.59 2.11
CA THR A 155 -1.67 -5.05 2.07
C THR A 155 -0.99 -4.73 3.39
N HIS A 156 -0.39 -5.74 4.01
CA HIS A 156 0.61 -5.55 5.05
C HIS A 156 1.98 -5.39 4.41
N ALA A 157 2.58 -4.21 4.52
CA ALA A 157 3.95 -3.94 4.09
C ALA A 157 4.85 -3.92 5.32
N LEU A 158 5.58 -5.00 5.53
CA LEU A 158 6.49 -5.18 6.66
C LEU A 158 7.84 -4.58 6.30
N VAL A 159 8.17 -3.42 6.86
CA VAL A 159 9.48 -2.79 6.72
C VAL A 159 10.37 -3.27 7.86
N PHE A 160 11.35 -4.12 7.54
CA PHE A 160 12.22 -4.72 8.54
C PHE A 160 13.28 -3.74 9.04
N ASN A 161 13.73 -3.96 10.26
CA ASN A 161 14.72 -3.12 10.93
C ASN A 161 16.15 -3.41 10.44
N ALA A 162 16.36 -3.32 9.14
CA ALA A 162 17.63 -3.53 8.47
C ALA A 162 17.77 -2.56 7.30
N THR A 163 18.94 -1.95 7.17
CA THR A 163 19.31 -1.11 6.03
C THR A 163 20.80 -1.19 5.78
N PHE A 164 21.23 -1.02 4.54
CA PHE A 164 22.64 -1.08 4.16
C PHE A 164 23.22 0.31 4.03
N ALA A 165 24.28 0.60 4.74
CA ALA A 165 25.00 1.87 4.68
C ALA A 165 26.46 1.70 5.11
N ASP A 166 27.37 2.40 4.43
CA ASP A 166 28.79 2.38 4.76
C ASP A 166 29.32 0.92 4.85
N GLU A 167 29.08 0.18 3.77
CA GLU A 167 29.49 -1.21 3.52
C GLU A 167 29.03 -2.24 4.56
N LYS A 168 28.03 -1.93 5.37
CA LYS A 168 27.47 -2.90 6.35
C LYS A 168 25.98 -2.71 6.59
N TRP A 169 25.35 -3.77 7.07
CA TRP A 169 23.97 -3.74 7.54
C TRP A 169 23.88 -3.07 8.90
N ARG A 170 22.84 -2.27 9.06
CA ARG A 170 22.56 -1.48 10.27
C ARG A 170 21.07 -1.53 10.59
N SER A 171 20.71 -1.30 11.84
CA SER A 171 19.33 -1.05 12.23
C SER A 171 18.85 0.31 11.72
N LEU A 172 17.56 0.43 11.46
CA LEU A 172 16.90 1.68 11.11
C LEU A 172 17.07 2.72 12.23
N ALA A 173 17.37 3.95 11.85
CA ALA A 173 17.55 5.04 12.79
C ALA A 173 16.25 5.35 13.55
N SER A 174 16.40 5.61 14.85
CA SER A 174 15.35 6.21 15.68
C SER A 174 16.04 7.20 16.63
N ASP A 175 15.56 8.43 16.62
CA ASP A 175 16.05 9.50 17.49
C ASP A 175 14.88 10.29 18.07
N THR A 176 14.41 9.85 19.22
CA THR A 176 13.28 10.47 19.91
C THR A 176 13.58 11.87 20.43
N ARG A 177 14.86 12.23 20.61
CA ARG A 177 15.28 13.55 21.10
C ARG A 177 15.24 14.58 19.98
N MET A 178 15.89 14.27 18.86
CA MET A 178 15.99 15.17 17.69
C MET A 178 14.83 14.98 16.71
N LYS A 179 14.05 13.91 16.86
CA LYS A 179 12.93 13.53 15.96
C LYS A 179 13.36 13.41 14.49
N THR A 180 14.55 12.87 14.25
CA THR A 180 15.17 12.81 12.91
C THR A 180 15.41 11.41 12.38
N GLY A 181 15.02 10.37 13.11
CA GLY A 181 15.18 8.99 12.67
C GLY A 181 14.09 8.54 11.67
N PHE A 182 14.29 7.38 11.04
CA PHE A 182 13.31 6.78 10.17
C PHE A 182 11.95 6.61 10.86
N SER A 183 11.97 6.10 12.10
CA SER A 183 10.74 5.91 12.89
C SER A 183 9.95 7.20 13.03
N GLU A 184 10.59 8.26 13.44
CA GLU A 184 9.97 9.56 13.68
C GLU A 184 9.44 10.17 12.39
N ASN A 185 10.21 10.11 11.30
CA ASN A 185 9.81 10.61 9.98
C ASN A 185 8.63 9.81 9.41
N LEU A 186 8.65 8.49 9.54
CA LEU A 186 7.57 7.62 9.09
C LEU A 186 6.23 7.99 9.75
N TYR A 187 6.22 8.18 11.06
CA TYR A 187 5.00 8.58 11.77
C TYR A 187 4.57 10.01 11.47
N ALA A 188 5.51 10.93 11.31
CA ALA A 188 5.23 12.33 10.95
C ALA A 188 4.60 12.45 9.55
N THR A 189 5.00 11.63 8.61
CA THR A 189 4.52 11.64 7.22
C THR A 189 3.32 10.72 6.97
N LYS A 190 2.85 9.96 7.96
CA LYS A 190 1.76 8.97 7.84
C LYS A 190 0.54 9.50 7.08
N ILE A 191 0.08 10.71 7.39
CA ILE A 191 -1.11 11.31 6.75
C ILE A 191 -0.84 11.59 5.27
N ALA A 192 0.32 12.15 4.95
CA ALA A 192 0.73 12.44 3.57
C ALA A 192 0.86 11.14 2.75
N LEU A 193 1.52 10.13 3.29
CA LEU A 193 1.64 8.81 2.66
C LEU A 193 0.27 8.15 2.43
N GLY A 194 -0.63 8.25 3.40
CA GLY A 194 -2.01 7.78 3.27
C GLY A 194 -2.81 8.53 2.21
N ASN A 195 -2.59 9.83 2.05
CA ASN A 195 -3.20 10.64 0.98
C ASN A 195 -2.64 10.25 -0.38
N LEU A 196 -1.33 10.08 -0.49
CA LEU A 196 -0.68 9.64 -1.72
C LEU A 196 -1.23 8.28 -2.20
N TYR A 197 -1.35 7.31 -1.30
CA TYR A 197 -1.98 6.02 -1.60
C TYR A 197 -3.39 6.18 -2.18
N ARG A 198 -4.23 6.98 -1.52
CA ARG A 198 -5.63 7.19 -1.96
C ARG A 198 -5.72 7.90 -3.29
N SER A 199 -4.85 8.88 -3.53
CA SER A 199 -4.83 9.63 -4.79
C SER A 199 -4.36 8.76 -5.94
N ALA A 200 -3.27 8.00 -5.76
CA ALA A 200 -2.77 7.09 -6.79
C ALA A 200 -3.79 6.00 -7.14
N LEU A 201 -4.42 5.39 -6.13
CA LEU A 201 -5.47 4.40 -6.36
C LEU A 201 -6.68 4.99 -7.08
N ARG A 202 -7.10 6.20 -6.70
CA ARG A 202 -8.23 6.90 -7.31
C ARG A 202 -7.97 7.21 -8.78
N GLU A 203 -6.80 7.72 -9.10
CA GLU A 203 -6.39 8.04 -10.48
C GLU A 203 -6.45 6.79 -11.37
N ASP A 204 -5.89 5.68 -10.91
CA ASP A 204 -5.96 4.40 -11.64
C ASP A 204 -7.41 3.96 -11.89
N ILE A 205 -8.26 4.05 -10.88
CA ILE A 205 -9.66 3.59 -10.96
C ILE A 205 -10.49 4.52 -11.84
N GLU A 206 -10.32 5.82 -11.75
CA GLU A 206 -10.99 6.80 -12.61
C GLU A 206 -10.54 6.65 -14.07
N SER A 207 -9.27 6.26 -14.31
CA SER A 207 -8.78 5.95 -15.66
C SER A 207 -9.47 4.76 -16.31
N MET A 208 -10.00 3.85 -15.51
CA MET A 208 -10.81 2.70 -15.96
C MET A 208 -12.29 3.06 -16.22
N GLY A 209 -12.68 4.33 -16.09
CA GLY A 209 -14.02 4.84 -16.32
C GLY A 209 -14.98 4.77 -15.12
N PHE A 210 -14.49 4.38 -13.94
CA PHE A 210 -15.29 4.38 -12.73
C PHE A 210 -15.38 5.78 -12.13
N GLU A 211 -16.54 6.13 -11.58
CA GLU A 211 -16.76 7.40 -10.89
C GLU A 211 -16.54 7.23 -9.39
N THR A 212 -15.91 8.21 -8.77
CA THR A 212 -15.68 8.25 -7.33
C THR A 212 -16.42 9.39 -6.67
N VAL A 213 -16.82 9.19 -5.43
CA VAL A 213 -17.49 10.19 -4.60
C VAL A 213 -16.76 10.32 -3.26
N ALA A 214 -16.78 11.53 -2.70
CA ALA A 214 -16.21 11.74 -1.36
C ALA A 214 -17.01 10.97 -0.33
N ALA A 215 -16.30 10.26 0.56
CA ALA A 215 -16.88 9.42 1.60
C ALA A 215 -16.30 9.79 2.98
N GLY A 216 -16.70 10.94 3.51
CA GLY A 216 -16.25 11.45 4.80
C GLY A 216 -15.11 12.48 4.71
N LYS A 217 -14.28 12.54 5.78
CA LYS A 217 -13.21 13.53 5.94
C LYS A 217 -11.87 13.03 5.40
N HIS A 218 -10.92 13.94 5.23
CA HIS A 218 -9.51 13.62 4.94
C HIS A 218 -9.26 12.90 3.60
N GLY A 219 -10.04 13.25 2.55
CA GLY A 219 -9.84 12.70 1.22
C GLY A 219 -10.23 11.21 1.09
N LEU A 220 -11.07 10.70 1.99
CA LEU A 220 -11.69 9.40 1.82
C LEU A 220 -12.71 9.45 0.68
N TRP A 221 -12.78 8.38 -0.09
CA TRP A 221 -13.68 8.24 -1.22
C TRP A 221 -14.14 6.79 -1.39
N GLU A 222 -15.25 6.62 -2.06
CA GLU A 222 -15.79 5.32 -2.48
C GLU A 222 -16.17 5.39 -3.97
N LEU A 223 -16.36 4.26 -4.61
CA LEU A 223 -17.00 4.21 -5.92
C LEU A 223 -18.47 4.64 -5.77
N LYS A 224 -18.92 5.46 -6.70
CA LYS A 224 -20.30 5.96 -6.73
C LYS A 224 -21.27 4.81 -6.87
N ASP A 225 -22.37 4.86 -6.12
CA ASP A 225 -23.50 3.93 -6.15
C ASP A 225 -23.19 2.47 -5.75
N VAL A 226 -21.97 2.13 -5.31
CA VAL A 226 -21.67 0.79 -4.78
C VAL A 226 -22.17 0.67 -3.33
N PRO A 227 -23.00 -0.33 -2.98
CA PRO A 227 -23.54 -0.50 -1.63
C PRO A 227 -22.46 -1.04 -0.68
N VAL A 228 -21.85 -0.17 0.12
CA VAL A 228 -20.75 -0.52 1.01
C VAL A 228 -21.18 -0.84 2.44
N ASP A 229 -22.35 -0.36 2.88
CA ASP A 229 -22.79 -0.49 4.26
C ASP A 229 -23.06 -1.93 4.66
N ILE A 230 -23.54 -2.76 3.74
CA ILE A 230 -23.76 -4.19 3.94
C ILE A 230 -22.46 -4.98 4.22
N PHE A 231 -21.30 -4.40 3.91
CA PHE A 231 -19.96 -4.97 4.13
C PHE A 231 -19.13 -4.19 5.14
N SER A 232 -19.77 -3.41 5.99
CA SER A 232 -19.11 -2.53 6.95
C SER A 232 -19.26 -2.99 8.41
N SER A 233 -19.48 -4.27 8.64
CA SER A 233 -19.73 -4.86 9.98
C SER A 233 -18.69 -4.44 11.00
N ARG A 234 -17.41 -4.50 10.64
CA ARG A 234 -16.30 -4.07 11.50
C ARG A 234 -16.37 -2.59 11.87
N SER A 235 -16.62 -1.73 10.88
CA SER A 235 -16.73 -0.28 11.10
C SER A 235 -17.97 0.08 11.91
N GLN A 236 -19.05 -0.65 11.77
CA GLN A 236 -20.27 -0.48 12.56
C GLN A 236 -20.01 -0.85 14.02
N ALA A 237 -19.42 -2.02 14.28
CA ALA A 237 -19.08 -2.45 15.64
C ALA A 237 -18.17 -1.45 16.37
N ILE A 238 -17.16 -0.90 15.67
CA ILE A 238 -16.27 0.12 16.25
C ILE A 238 -17.03 1.41 16.54
N ARG A 239 -17.91 1.87 15.64
CA ARG A 239 -18.71 3.08 15.85
C ARG A 239 -19.68 2.92 17.03
N GLU A 240 -20.33 1.77 17.13
CA GLU A 240 -21.23 1.45 18.24
C GLU A 240 -20.49 1.44 19.58
N ALA A 241 -19.34 0.79 19.66
CA ALA A 241 -18.53 0.72 20.87
C ALA A 241 -17.89 2.06 21.27
N ALA A 242 -17.49 2.88 20.30
CA ALA A 242 -16.85 4.17 20.57
C ALA A 242 -17.83 5.31 20.84
N GLY A 243 -19.05 5.22 20.31
CA GLY A 243 -20.07 6.28 20.36
C GLY A 243 -19.96 7.28 19.19
N PRO A 244 -21.04 8.09 18.97
CA PRO A 244 -21.18 8.93 17.77
C PRO A 244 -20.13 10.05 17.65
N ASP A 245 -19.71 10.63 18.78
CA ASP A 245 -18.76 11.76 18.82
C ASP A 245 -17.34 11.34 19.23
N ALA A 246 -17.00 10.07 19.05
CA ALA A 246 -15.75 9.52 19.50
C ALA A 246 -14.53 10.17 18.84
N SER A 247 -13.51 10.49 19.66
CA SER A 247 -12.19 10.90 19.18
C SER A 247 -11.50 9.77 18.40
N ALA A 248 -10.46 10.11 17.63
CA ALA A 248 -9.63 9.10 16.97
C ALA A 248 -9.07 8.07 17.97
N LYS A 249 -8.60 8.54 19.14
CA LYS A 249 -8.09 7.69 20.22
C LYS A 249 -9.16 6.76 20.79
N SER A 250 -10.39 7.26 21.00
CA SER A 250 -11.51 6.43 21.49
C SER A 250 -11.87 5.35 20.47
N ARG A 251 -11.84 5.67 19.18
CA ARG A 251 -12.06 4.68 18.11
C ARG A 251 -10.93 3.64 18.02
N ASP A 252 -9.69 4.03 18.26
CA ASP A 252 -8.57 3.08 18.32
C ASP A 252 -8.72 2.12 19.50
N VAL A 253 -9.16 2.60 20.66
CA VAL A 253 -9.47 1.76 21.83
C VAL A 253 -10.62 0.81 21.51
N ALA A 254 -11.75 1.33 20.99
CA ALA A 254 -12.90 0.51 20.60
C ALA A 254 -12.53 -0.55 19.55
N ALA A 255 -11.63 -0.23 18.62
CA ALA A 255 -11.10 -1.18 17.64
C ALA A 255 -10.28 -2.31 18.28
N LEU A 256 -9.63 -2.07 19.40
CA LEU A 256 -8.94 -3.11 20.17
C LEU A 256 -9.92 -3.94 20.99
N ASP A 257 -10.84 -3.28 21.69
CA ASP A 257 -11.81 -3.93 22.59
C ASP A 257 -12.83 -4.82 21.85
N THR A 258 -13.26 -4.37 20.66
CA THR A 258 -14.17 -5.16 19.80
C THR A 258 -13.44 -6.17 18.90
N ARG A 259 -12.12 -6.36 19.12
CA ARG A 259 -11.31 -7.24 18.29
C ARG A 259 -11.62 -8.70 18.57
N GLN A 260 -12.31 -9.34 17.65
CA GLN A 260 -12.54 -10.78 17.68
C GLN A 260 -11.30 -11.59 17.23
N ALA A 261 -11.22 -12.85 17.62
CA ALA A 261 -10.26 -13.79 17.06
C ALA A 261 -10.52 -13.93 15.55
N LYS A 262 -9.44 -14.20 14.76
CA LYS A 262 -9.59 -14.43 13.33
C LYS A 262 -10.47 -15.66 13.13
N ALA A 263 -11.65 -15.50 12.54
CA ALA A 263 -12.48 -16.60 12.11
C ALA A 263 -11.94 -17.15 10.80
N TRP A 264 -11.97 -18.47 10.66
CA TRP A 264 -11.71 -19.12 9.37
C TRP A 264 -13.07 -19.46 8.73
N ALA A 265 -13.23 -19.16 7.46
CA ALA A 265 -14.39 -19.54 6.68
C ALA A 265 -13.95 -20.13 5.34
N ASP A 266 -14.73 -21.04 4.82
CA ASP A 266 -14.52 -21.55 3.47
C ASP A 266 -14.63 -20.41 2.45
N PRO A 267 -13.60 -20.18 1.61
CA PRO A 267 -13.57 -19.03 0.69
C PRO A 267 -14.73 -19.02 -0.30
N ASP A 268 -15.20 -20.20 -0.76
CA ASP A 268 -16.28 -20.29 -1.74
C ASP A 268 -17.63 -19.97 -1.10
N LEU A 269 -17.86 -20.46 0.13
CA LEU A 269 -19.06 -20.12 0.90
C LEU A 269 -19.10 -18.62 1.23
N LEU A 270 -17.95 -18.05 1.57
CA LEU A 270 -17.82 -16.63 1.89
C LEU A 270 -18.14 -15.75 0.66
N LYS A 271 -17.58 -16.07 -0.49
CA LYS A 271 -17.88 -15.37 -1.75
C LYS A 271 -19.36 -15.52 -2.15
N ALA A 272 -19.95 -16.70 -1.96
CA ALA A 272 -21.36 -16.92 -2.22
C ALA A 272 -22.25 -16.04 -1.32
N ASP A 273 -21.91 -15.89 -0.04
CA ASP A 273 -22.63 -14.99 0.87
C ASP A 273 -22.50 -13.52 0.44
N TRP A 274 -21.32 -13.07 0.07
CA TRP A 274 -21.12 -11.71 -0.43
C TRP A 274 -21.95 -11.41 -1.69
N ARG A 275 -21.98 -12.34 -2.65
CA ARG A 275 -22.79 -12.20 -3.87
C ARG A 275 -24.28 -12.15 -3.53
N ARG A 276 -24.76 -12.99 -2.61
CA ARG A 276 -26.15 -12.97 -2.15
C ARG A 276 -26.52 -11.61 -1.58
N ARG A 277 -25.70 -11.04 -0.67
CA ARG A 277 -25.93 -9.71 -0.08
C ARG A 277 -26.06 -8.62 -1.15
N LEU A 278 -25.21 -8.62 -2.18
CA LEU A 278 -25.32 -7.66 -3.30
C LEU A 278 -26.58 -7.85 -4.11
N THR A 279 -26.99 -9.11 -4.35
CA THR A 279 -28.23 -9.41 -5.05
C THR A 279 -29.44 -8.89 -4.27
N ASP A 280 -29.45 -9.04 -2.96
CA ASP A 280 -30.52 -8.53 -2.09
C ASP A 280 -30.62 -6.99 -2.17
N GLU A 281 -29.51 -6.29 -2.36
CA GLU A 281 -29.43 -4.83 -2.63
C GLU A 281 -29.74 -4.45 -4.09
N LYS A 282 -30.04 -5.42 -4.95
CA LYS A 282 -30.31 -5.21 -6.39
C LYS A 282 -29.16 -4.52 -7.14
N PHE A 283 -27.92 -4.70 -6.70
CA PHE A 283 -26.74 -4.15 -7.35
C PHE A 283 -26.20 -5.14 -8.40
N ASP A 284 -26.23 -4.74 -9.67
CA ASP A 284 -25.71 -5.51 -10.79
C ASP A 284 -24.28 -5.06 -11.12
N ILE A 285 -23.29 -5.85 -10.64
CA ILE A 285 -21.86 -5.59 -10.88
C ILE A 285 -21.54 -5.60 -12.39
N GLY A 286 -22.11 -6.54 -13.15
CA GLY A 286 -21.84 -6.67 -14.58
C GLY A 286 -22.27 -5.41 -15.35
N HIS A 287 -23.46 -4.92 -15.04
CA HIS A 287 -23.96 -3.66 -15.62
C HIS A 287 -23.09 -2.47 -15.19
N TYR A 288 -22.68 -2.41 -13.94
CA TYR A 288 -21.82 -1.34 -13.42
C TYR A 288 -20.46 -1.28 -14.12
N ILE A 289 -19.82 -2.44 -14.35
CA ILE A 289 -18.56 -2.54 -15.10
C ILE A 289 -18.76 -2.10 -16.55
N SER A 290 -19.84 -2.55 -17.21
CA SER A 290 -20.15 -2.19 -18.59
C SER A 290 -20.34 -0.68 -18.78
N GLN A 291 -20.96 0.00 -17.82
CA GLN A 291 -21.10 1.45 -17.83
C GLN A 291 -19.72 2.16 -17.75
N ALA A 292 -18.82 1.67 -16.91
CA ALA A 292 -17.47 2.22 -16.82
C ALA A 292 -16.69 2.06 -18.14
N GLN A 293 -16.77 0.88 -18.77
CA GLN A 293 -16.14 0.63 -20.06
C GLN A 293 -16.66 1.54 -21.16
N ALA A 294 -17.97 1.77 -21.22
CA ALA A 294 -18.59 2.68 -22.19
C ALA A 294 -18.07 4.14 -22.02
N ARG A 295 -17.84 4.59 -20.80
CA ARG A 295 -17.27 5.93 -20.56
C ARG A 295 -15.87 6.08 -21.14
N VAL A 296 -15.02 5.05 -21.01
CA VAL A 296 -13.66 5.05 -21.56
C VAL A 296 -13.68 5.10 -23.08
N GLU A 297 -14.55 4.34 -23.72
CA GLU A 297 -14.71 4.32 -25.18
C GLU A 297 -15.14 5.69 -25.73
N ILE A 298 -16.12 6.34 -25.08
CA ILE A 298 -16.56 7.69 -25.44
C ILE A 298 -15.41 8.69 -25.32
N THR A 299 -14.68 8.68 -24.21
CA THR A 299 -13.57 9.59 -23.97
C THR A 299 -12.43 9.35 -24.97
N GLY A 300 -12.09 8.10 -25.25
CA GLY A 300 -11.09 7.74 -26.25
C GLY A 300 -11.48 8.20 -27.67
N SER A 301 -12.74 8.09 -28.03
CA SER A 301 -13.25 8.55 -29.33
C SER A 301 -13.20 10.07 -29.48
N VAL A 302 -13.47 10.83 -28.41
CA VAL A 302 -13.40 12.30 -28.42
C VAL A 302 -11.97 12.78 -28.61
N VAL A 303 -11.00 12.17 -27.96
CA VAL A 303 -9.58 12.53 -28.09
C VAL A 303 -9.06 12.18 -29.49
N ALA A 304 -9.45 11.04 -30.06
CA ALA A 304 -9.09 10.64 -31.42
C ALA A 304 -9.73 11.57 -32.48
N GLY A 305 -10.96 12.04 -32.24
CA GLY A 305 -11.67 12.97 -33.13
C GLY A 305 -11.10 14.42 -33.17
N GLN A 306 -10.47 14.86 -32.09
CA GLN A 306 -9.84 16.20 -32.04
C GLN A 306 -8.44 16.22 -32.66
N GLY A 307 -7.79 15.09 -32.85
CA GLY A 307 -6.50 14.99 -33.57
C GLY A 307 -6.60 15.05 -35.10
N GLY A 308 -7.82 15.09 -35.68
CA GLY A 308 -8.07 14.97 -37.11
C GLY A 308 -8.36 16.28 -37.85
N MET A 309 -8.45 17.44 -37.21
CA MET A 309 -8.60 18.72 -37.90
C MET A 309 -7.24 19.35 -38.21
N ARG A 310 -6.57 18.86 -39.25
CA ARG A 310 -5.60 19.64 -40.01
C ARG A 310 -6.37 20.65 -40.85
N ALA A 311 -6.12 21.94 -40.64
CA ALA A 311 -6.63 23.02 -41.48
C ALA A 311 -6.19 22.82 -42.94
N PRO A 312 -7.05 23.09 -43.94
CA PRO A 312 -6.67 23.00 -45.35
C PRO A 312 -5.66 24.09 -45.71
N GLY A 313 -4.71 23.71 -46.58
CA GLY A 313 -3.51 24.39 -46.93
C GLY A 313 -3.67 25.85 -47.42
N GLN A 314 -2.67 26.64 -47.09
CA GLN A 314 -2.33 27.84 -47.88
C GLN A 314 -1.24 27.46 -48.90
N PRO A 315 -1.34 27.98 -50.14
CA PRO A 315 -0.40 27.67 -51.21
C PRO A 315 0.93 28.40 -51.01
N GLY A 316 2.00 27.71 -51.37
CA GLY A 316 3.35 28.24 -51.35
C GLY A 316 3.55 29.41 -52.29
N ILE A 317 4.31 30.41 -51.87
CA ILE A 317 4.99 31.37 -52.73
C ILE A 317 6.49 31.03 -52.65
N GLY A 318 7.02 30.59 -53.79
CA GLY A 318 8.46 30.45 -53.98
C GLY A 318 9.08 31.78 -54.37
N SER A 319 10.31 31.96 -54.09
CA SER A 319 11.40 32.48 -54.95
C SER A 319 12.63 32.78 -54.14
N SER A 320 13.65 32.05 -54.41
CA SER A 320 14.89 32.51 -55.09
C SER A 320 15.70 33.59 -54.36
N GLY A 321 16.96 33.25 -54.16
CA GLY A 321 18.02 34.20 -54.35
C GLY A 321 19.05 34.29 -53.25
N GLU A 322 20.24 33.70 -53.56
CA GLU A 322 21.61 34.23 -53.40
C GLU A 322 22.07 34.65 -52.00
N ALA A 323 23.03 33.94 -51.50
CA ALA A 323 24.48 34.05 -51.64
C ALA A 323 25.14 35.22 -50.89
N ALA A 324 26.26 34.86 -50.31
CA ALA A 324 27.43 35.62 -49.88
C ALA A 324 27.42 36.02 -48.38
N ASP A 325 28.26 35.48 -47.65
CA ASP A 325 29.72 35.66 -47.50
C ASP A 325 30.10 36.51 -46.28
N GLU A 326 31.06 35.98 -45.59
CA GLU A 326 32.14 36.62 -44.79
C GLU A 326 31.89 37.25 -43.41
N LEU A 327 32.56 36.65 -42.50
CA LEU A 327 33.77 37.05 -41.73
C LEU A 327 33.57 37.86 -40.41
N VAL A 328 34.16 37.23 -39.40
CA VAL A 328 35.04 37.87 -38.38
C VAL A 328 34.42 38.80 -37.32
N GLN A 329 34.28 38.39 -36.13
CA GLN A 329 35.19 38.51 -34.99
C GLN A 329 34.65 37.73 -33.80
#